data_fa6d583ae9f9699b99d7c94829482580
#
_entry.id   fa6d583ae9f9699b99d7c94829482580
#
_cell.length_a   1.000
_cell.length_b   1.000
_cell.length_c   1.000
_cell.angle_alpha   90.00
_cell.angle_beta   90.00
_cell.angle_gamma   90.00
#
_symmetry.space_group_name_H-M   'P 1'
#
loop_
_entity.id
_entity.type
_entity.pdbx_description
1 polymer ?
#
loop_
_entity_poly.entity_id
_entity_poly.type
_entity_poly.pdbx_seq_one_letter_code
_entity_poly.pdbx_strand_id
1 'polypeptide(L)'
;VTHGADAPVEFRMVRVTGEPAAAMSTPWQCGDQRVSARFDTPARGMMLEIDGNTLHLAQAPAASGARYADAAGNAFWSKGDEATLTLAGRAAVTCRQASQDSPWDAARARGSVFRGLGTEPGWTVEIGAGPMPRLLAELDYGERRIEVAQASRTEEGYVGSTAEGLAVSLTTKREACSDGMSDIRYPASATLTVGGRTYRGCGRFLTE
;
A
#
# COMPACT_ATOMS: atom_id res chain seq x y z
N VAL A 1 29.11 54.54 26.93
CA VAL A 1 28.10 53.47 26.84
C VAL A 1 27.64 53.39 25.41
N THR A 2 28.19 52.44 24.61
CA THR A 2 27.85 52.24 23.22
C THR A 2 26.77 51.20 23.14
N HIS A 3 25.60 51.57 22.60
CA HIS A 3 24.55 50.65 22.26
C HIS A 3 24.91 49.86 21.00
N GLY A 4 24.99 48.53 21.14
CA GLY A 4 25.13 47.62 20.00
C GLY A 4 23.82 47.55 19.22
N ALA A 5 23.92 47.71 17.90
CA ALA A 5 22.80 47.57 17.00
C ALA A 5 22.42 46.09 16.87
N ASP A 6 21.16 45.76 17.20
CA ASP A 6 20.56 44.45 16.91
C ASP A 6 20.43 44.28 15.38
N ALA A 7 21.10 43.27 14.83
CA ALA A 7 20.93 42.87 13.45
C ALA A 7 19.58 42.16 13.29
N PRO A 8 18.79 42.47 12.25
CA PRO A 8 17.51 41.76 12.00
C PRO A 8 17.76 40.32 11.65
N VAL A 9 17.05 39.42 12.33
CA VAL A 9 17.02 37.99 12.01
C VAL A 9 16.18 37.80 10.75
N GLU A 10 16.80 37.53 9.62
CA GLU A 10 16.09 37.13 8.39
C GLU A 10 15.57 35.70 8.53
N PHE A 11 14.26 35.55 8.65
CA PHE A 11 13.59 34.26 8.49
C PHE A 11 13.57 33.87 7.02
N ARG A 12 14.51 33.02 6.59
CA ARG A 12 14.42 32.34 5.30
C ARG A 12 13.30 31.32 5.37
N MET A 13 12.20 31.58 4.71
CA MET A 13 11.20 30.56 4.42
C MET A 13 11.81 29.50 3.49
N VAL A 14 12.13 28.35 4.07
CA VAL A 14 12.45 27.15 3.29
C VAL A 14 11.13 26.66 2.70
N ARG A 15 10.93 26.84 1.41
CA ARG A 15 9.86 26.14 0.70
C ARG A 15 10.19 24.65 0.73
N VAL A 16 9.54 23.91 1.60
CA VAL A 16 9.51 22.46 1.52
C VAL A 16 8.63 22.12 0.31
N THR A 17 9.25 21.85 -0.83
CA THR A 17 8.59 21.19 -1.96
C THR A 17 8.49 19.72 -1.65
N GLY A 18 7.64 19.37 -0.67
CA GLY A 18 7.18 18.00 -0.49
C GLY A 18 6.22 17.71 -1.64
N GLU A 19 6.48 16.69 -2.44
CA GLU A 19 5.45 16.06 -3.24
C GLU A 19 4.25 15.77 -2.33
N PRO A 20 3.01 16.13 -2.71
CA PRO A 20 1.86 15.81 -1.89
C PRO A 20 1.84 14.29 -1.71
N ALA A 21 1.85 13.83 -0.47
CA ALA A 21 1.67 12.43 -0.14
C ALA A 21 0.50 11.90 -0.98
N ALA A 22 0.73 10.84 -1.74
CA ALA A 22 -0.27 10.28 -2.63
C ALA A 22 -1.57 10.09 -1.83
N ALA A 23 -2.59 10.89 -2.15
CA ALA A 23 -3.83 10.88 -1.43
C ALA A 23 -4.40 9.45 -1.50
N MET A 24 -4.64 8.84 -0.33
CA MET A 24 -5.09 7.45 -0.25
C MET A 24 -6.41 7.31 -1.01
N SER A 25 -6.46 6.39 -1.95
CA SER A 25 -7.69 6.06 -2.66
C SER A 25 -8.44 4.96 -1.92
N THR A 26 -9.75 5.09 -1.85
CA THR A 26 -10.63 4.10 -1.24
C THR A 26 -11.30 3.28 -2.35
N PRO A 27 -11.11 1.95 -2.38
CA PRO A 27 -11.77 1.09 -3.36
C PRO A 27 -13.22 0.83 -2.96
N TRP A 28 -14.09 0.81 -3.96
CA TRP A 28 -15.52 0.53 -3.83
C TRP A 28 -15.96 -0.53 -4.84
N GLN A 29 -16.85 -1.42 -4.44
CA GLN A 29 -17.55 -2.34 -5.33
C GLN A 29 -18.95 -1.80 -5.57
N CYS A 30 -19.24 -1.36 -6.79
CA CYS A 30 -20.51 -0.80 -7.24
C CYS A 30 -21.20 -1.75 -8.21
N GLY A 31 -22.06 -2.64 -7.72
CA GLY A 31 -22.52 -3.76 -8.52
C GLY A 31 -21.34 -4.63 -8.97
N ASP A 32 -21.20 -4.88 -10.27
CA ASP A 32 -20.09 -5.62 -10.85
C ASP A 32 -18.85 -4.77 -11.15
N GLN A 33 -18.92 -3.45 -10.92
CA GLN A 33 -17.89 -2.49 -11.28
C GLN A 33 -17.04 -2.10 -10.07
N ARG A 34 -15.70 -2.09 -10.23
CA ARG A 34 -14.77 -1.52 -9.25
C ARG A 34 -14.60 -0.02 -9.51
N VAL A 35 -14.64 0.75 -8.43
CA VAL A 35 -14.46 2.21 -8.43
C VAL A 35 -13.41 2.56 -7.40
N SER A 36 -12.44 3.36 -7.78
CA SER A 36 -11.45 3.93 -6.86
C SER A 36 -11.83 5.39 -6.57
N ALA A 37 -12.10 5.71 -5.31
CA ALA A 37 -12.48 7.06 -4.89
C ALA A 37 -11.34 7.73 -4.12
N ARG A 38 -10.91 8.91 -4.55
CA ARG A 38 -9.88 9.71 -3.90
C ARG A 38 -10.38 11.13 -3.65
N PHE A 39 -10.24 11.60 -2.41
CA PHE A 39 -10.55 12.97 -2.08
C PHE A 39 -9.46 13.92 -2.62
N ASP A 40 -9.89 14.94 -3.36
CA ASP A 40 -9.02 16.01 -3.86
C ASP A 40 -9.13 17.21 -2.92
N THR A 41 -8.17 17.35 -2.03
CA THR A 41 -8.15 18.42 -1.02
C THR A 41 -8.09 19.82 -1.62
N PRO A 42 -7.28 20.12 -2.65
CA PRO A 42 -7.27 21.44 -3.28
C PRO A 42 -8.60 21.84 -3.91
N ALA A 43 -9.25 20.92 -4.61
CA ALA A 43 -10.51 21.18 -5.29
C ALA A 43 -11.75 20.98 -4.39
N ARG A 44 -11.59 20.52 -3.15
CA ARG A 44 -12.69 20.09 -2.28
C ARG A 44 -13.67 19.16 -3.01
N GLY A 45 -13.12 18.21 -3.76
CA GLY A 45 -13.85 17.32 -4.63
C GLY A 45 -13.51 15.87 -4.40
N MET A 46 -14.08 15.02 -5.25
CA MET A 46 -13.80 13.60 -5.31
C MET A 46 -13.36 13.25 -6.73
N MET A 47 -12.27 12.55 -6.84
CA MET A 47 -11.85 11.89 -8.08
C MET A 47 -12.29 10.44 -8.02
N LEU A 48 -13.07 10.01 -8.99
CA LEU A 48 -13.45 8.61 -9.18
C LEU A 48 -12.74 8.05 -10.41
N GLU A 49 -12.06 6.94 -10.23
CA GLU A 49 -11.52 6.15 -11.34
C GLU A 49 -12.43 4.97 -11.59
N ILE A 50 -12.96 4.88 -12.81
CA ILE A 50 -13.94 3.89 -13.25
C ILE A 50 -13.54 3.41 -14.64
N ASP A 51 -13.22 2.13 -14.81
CA ASP A 51 -12.82 1.54 -16.09
C ASP A 51 -11.74 2.34 -16.85
N GLY A 52 -10.75 2.86 -16.12
CA GLY A 52 -9.66 3.67 -16.68
C GLY A 52 -10.02 5.12 -16.99
N ASN A 53 -11.24 5.55 -16.72
CA ASN A 53 -11.68 6.96 -16.85
C ASN A 53 -11.70 7.62 -15.48
N THR A 54 -11.32 8.90 -15.43
CA THR A 54 -11.36 9.72 -14.22
C THR A 54 -12.50 10.70 -14.29
N LEU A 55 -13.37 10.69 -13.27
CA LEU A 55 -14.43 11.69 -13.06
C LEU A 55 -14.03 12.61 -11.90
N HIS A 56 -14.21 13.91 -12.08
CA HIS A 56 -14.04 14.91 -11.04
C HIS A 56 -15.41 15.42 -10.59
N LEU A 57 -15.75 15.15 -9.33
CA LEU A 57 -17.01 15.52 -8.73
C LEU A 57 -16.77 16.59 -7.66
N ALA A 58 -17.48 17.72 -7.74
CA ALA A 58 -17.46 18.74 -6.70
C ALA A 58 -18.29 18.31 -5.50
N GLN A 59 -17.92 18.78 -4.31
CA GLN A 59 -18.72 18.55 -3.12
C GLN A 59 -20.11 19.15 -3.28
N ALA A 60 -21.15 18.40 -2.95
CA ALA A 60 -22.56 18.79 -3.06
C ALA A 60 -23.26 18.67 -1.71
N PRO A 61 -24.32 19.47 -1.46
CA PRO A 61 -25.12 19.38 -0.23
C PRO A 61 -25.71 17.98 -0.06
N ALA A 62 -25.66 17.47 1.19
CA ALA A 62 -26.29 16.22 1.59
C ALA A 62 -26.84 16.35 3.02
N ALA A 63 -27.96 15.71 3.30
CA ALA A 63 -28.52 15.67 4.64
C ALA A 63 -27.70 14.82 5.61
N SER A 64 -26.98 13.82 5.10
CA SER A 64 -26.06 12.97 5.86
C SER A 64 -25.00 12.38 4.92
N GLY A 65 -23.84 11.99 5.46
CA GLY A 65 -22.73 11.47 4.68
C GLY A 65 -22.05 12.56 3.84
N ALA A 66 -21.31 12.13 2.82
CA ALA A 66 -20.61 13.02 1.90
C ALA A 66 -21.09 12.78 0.47
N ARG A 67 -21.58 13.83 -0.19
CA ARG A 67 -22.06 13.78 -1.56
C ARG A 67 -21.19 14.62 -2.45
N TYR A 68 -20.87 14.09 -3.62
CA TYR A 68 -20.10 14.73 -4.67
C TYR A 68 -20.86 14.58 -5.98
N ALA A 69 -20.91 15.63 -6.82
CA ALA A 69 -21.65 15.60 -8.07
C ALA A 69 -21.05 16.55 -9.10
N ASP A 70 -21.35 16.31 -10.38
CA ASP A 70 -21.04 17.21 -11.49
C ASP A 70 -22.32 17.71 -12.22
N ALA A 71 -22.13 18.61 -13.14
CA ALA A 71 -23.22 19.17 -13.95
C ALA A 71 -23.77 18.19 -15.00
N ALA A 72 -23.04 17.11 -15.31
CA ALA A 72 -23.46 16.08 -16.25
C ALA A 72 -24.46 15.07 -15.64
N GLY A 73 -24.64 15.12 -14.31
CA GLY A 73 -25.54 14.22 -13.57
C GLY A 73 -24.82 13.01 -12.98
N ASN A 74 -23.49 13.01 -12.96
CA ASN A 74 -22.74 12.02 -12.18
C ASN A 74 -22.77 12.42 -10.72
N ALA A 75 -22.90 11.42 -9.82
CA ALA A 75 -22.88 11.64 -8.38
C ALA A 75 -22.33 10.44 -7.65
N PHE A 76 -21.63 10.71 -6.55
CA PHE A 76 -21.16 9.73 -5.59
C PHE A 76 -21.57 10.19 -4.18
N TRP A 77 -22.37 9.41 -3.50
CA TRP A 77 -22.86 9.73 -2.18
C TRP A 77 -22.51 8.61 -1.21
N SER A 78 -21.59 8.87 -0.29
CA SER A 78 -21.10 7.89 0.67
C SER A 78 -21.55 8.18 2.10
N LYS A 79 -21.83 7.11 2.85
CA LYS A 79 -22.16 7.14 4.27
C LYS A 79 -21.58 5.88 4.94
N GLY A 80 -20.49 6.05 5.67
CA GLY A 80 -19.76 4.90 6.23
C GLY A 80 -19.15 4.05 5.13
N ASP A 81 -19.40 2.75 5.16
CA ASP A 81 -18.94 1.73 4.22
C ASP A 81 -19.89 1.49 3.04
N GLU A 82 -20.98 2.26 2.96
CA GLU A 82 -21.92 2.23 1.84
C GLU A 82 -21.88 3.52 1.03
N ALA A 83 -22.10 3.41 -0.27
CA ALA A 83 -22.24 4.55 -1.16
C ALA A 83 -23.26 4.26 -2.27
N THR A 84 -23.72 5.33 -2.92
CA THR A 84 -24.51 5.28 -4.14
C THR A 84 -23.74 5.98 -5.25
N LEU A 85 -23.50 5.28 -6.34
CA LEU A 85 -22.92 5.81 -7.56
C LEU A 85 -24.05 6.03 -8.57
N THR A 86 -24.14 7.24 -9.11
CA THR A 86 -24.99 7.59 -10.24
C THR A 86 -24.09 8.05 -11.37
N LEU A 87 -24.18 7.43 -12.53
CA LEU A 87 -23.51 7.90 -13.76
C LEU A 87 -24.57 8.48 -14.68
N ALA A 88 -24.20 9.53 -15.40
CA ALA A 88 -25.08 10.23 -16.31
C ALA A 88 -25.79 9.26 -17.29
N GLY A 89 -27.11 9.31 -17.32
CA GLY A 89 -27.93 8.43 -18.15
C GLY A 89 -28.05 6.98 -17.68
N ARG A 90 -27.54 6.64 -16.50
CA ARG A 90 -27.63 5.27 -15.93
C ARG A 90 -28.41 5.27 -14.61
N ALA A 91 -28.98 4.12 -14.28
CA ALA A 91 -29.60 3.93 -12.97
C ALA A 91 -28.54 3.98 -11.86
N ALA A 92 -28.93 4.50 -10.69
CA ALA A 92 -28.06 4.53 -9.53
C ALA A 92 -27.74 3.11 -9.05
N VAL A 93 -26.50 2.88 -8.65
CA VAL A 93 -26.00 1.58 -8.17
C VAL A 93 -25.51 1.73 -6.73
N THR A 94 -25.91 0.78 -5.88
CA THR A 94 -25.36 0.71 -4.52
C THR A 94 -23.93 0.18 -4.56
N CYS A 95 -23.05 0.87 -3.83
CA CYS A 95 -21.66 0.50 -3.65
C CYS A 95 -21.42 0.09 -2.20
N ARG A 96 -20.49 -0.83 -1.99
CA ARG A 96 -19.89 -1.12 -0.70
C ARG A 96 -18.40 -0.81 -0.77
N GLN A 97 -17.87 -0.25 0.30
CA GLN A 97 -16.44 -0.07 0.40
C GLN A 97 -15.78 -1.46 0.31
N ALA A 98 -15.02 -1.65 -0.75
CA ALA A 98 -14.21 -2.86 -0.87
C ALA A 98 -13.10 -2.76 0.17
N SER A 99 -12.81 -3.85 0.86
CA SER A 99 -11.56 -3.93 1.59
C SER A 99 -10.43 -3.61 0.60
N GLN A 100 -9.53 -2.72 0.96
CA GLN A 100 -8.27 -2.62 0.21
C GLN A 100 -7.76 -4.06 0.13
N ASP A 101 -7.46 -4.53 -1.08
CA ASP A 101 -6.89 -5.88 -1.23
C ASP A 101 -5.78 -5.96 -0.18
N SER A 102 -5.92 -6.90 0.75
CA SER A 102 -4.94 -6.97 1.82
C SER A 102 -3.57 -7.10 1.17
N PRO A 103 -2.48 -6.61 1.75
CA PRO A 103 -1.15 -6.80 1.17
C PRO A 103 -0.85 -8.25 0.80
N TRP A 104 -1.54 -9.19 1.43
CA TRP A 104 -1.49 -10.63 1.16
C TRP A 104 -2.21 -11.01 -0.13
N ASP A 105 -3.41 -10.47 -0.35
CA ASP A 105 -4.20 -10.72 -1.56
C ASP A 105 -3.55 -10.04 -2.78
N ALA A 106 -3.02 -8.83 -2.59
CA ALA A 106 -2.24 -8.16 -3.62
C ALA A 106 -0.97 -8.96 -4.00
N ALA A 107 -0.26 -9.53 -3.02
CA ALA A 107 0.89 -10.40 -3.29
C ALA A 107 0.48 -11.68 -4.02
N ARG A 108 -0.63 -12.31 -3.60
CA ARG A 108 -1.19 -13.50 -4.27
C ARG A 108 -1.55 -13.19 -5.72
N ALA A 109 -2.19 -12.05 -5.98
CA ALA A 109 -2.54 -11.61 -7.33
C ALA A 109 -1.31 -11.39 -8.24
N ARG A 110 -0.15 -11.03 -7.66
CA ARG A 110 1.13 -10.96 -8.37
C ARG A 110 1.80 -12.31 -8.58
N GLY A 111 1.20 -13.41 -8.13
CA GLY A 111 1.74 -14.76 -8.22
C GLY A 111 2.74 -15.11 -7.12
N SER A 112 2.77 -14.37 -6.02
CA SER A 112 3.60 -14.71 -4.88
C SER A 112 3.04 -15.91 -4.13
N VAL A 113 3.92 -16.83 -3.74
CA VAL A 113 3.58 -18.03 -2.96
C VAL A 113 3.84 -17.87 -1.48
N PHE A 114 4.65 -16.90 -1.11
CA PHE A 114 4.94 -16.54 0.26
C PHE A 114 5.12 -15.01 0.36
N ARG A 115 4.64 -14.43 1.45
CA ARG A 115 4.95 -13.07 1.85
C ARG A 115 5.34 -13.05 3.33
N GLY A 116 6.43 -12.33 3.65
CA GLY A 116 6.89 -12.08 5.00
C GLY A 116 7.00 -10.59 5.29
N LEU A 117 6.98 -10.26 6.57
CA LEU A 117 7.18 -8.90 7.07
C LEU A 117 7.82 -8.91 8.45
N GLY A 118 8.44 -7.80 8.80
CA GLY A 118 8.88 -7.48 10.14
C GLY A 118 8.81 -5.98 10.37
N THR A 119 8.80 -5.56 11.62
CA THR A 119 8.50 -4.19 12.04
C THR A 119 9.72 -3.40 12.50
N GLU A 120 10.76 -4.08 13.01
CA GLU A 120 11.96 -3.40 13.53
C GLU A 120 13.27 -4.09 13.13
N PRO A 121 13.96 -3.50 12.12
CA PRO A 121 13.50 -2.45 11.21
C PRO A 121 12.38 -2.95 10.29
N GLY A 122 11.54 -2.04 9.76
CA GLY A 122 10.46 -2.42 8.85
C GLY A 122 10.99 -3.05 7.57
N TRP A 123 10.50 -4.25 7.23
CA TRP A 123 10.86 -4.97 6.01
C TRP A 123 9.72 -5.83 5.49
N THR A 124 9.73 -6.10 4.21
CA THR A 124 8.84 -7.08 3.57
C THR A 124 9.63 -7.95 2.60
N VAL A 125 9.13 -9.18 2.36
CA VAL A 125 9.65 -10.07 1.32
C VAL A 125 8.51 -10.80 0.62
N GLU A 126 8.64 -10.99 -0.68
CA GLU A 126 7.75 -11.82 -1.50
C GLU A 126 8.55 -12.83 -2.28
N ILE A 127 8.03 -14.05 -2.36
CA ILE A 127 8.58 -15.14 -3.19
C ILE A 127 7.54 -15.47 -4.25
N GLY A 128 7.96 -15.46 -5.51
CA GLY A 128 7.16 -15.89 -6.65
C GLY A 128 6.99 -17.41 -6.72
N ALA A 129 6.19 -17.88 -7.68
CA ALA A 129 6.01 -19.29 -7.97
C ALA A 129 7.14 -19.85 -8.86
N GLY A 130 7.23 -21.19 -8.92
CA GLY A 130 8.12 -21.91 -9.83
C GLY A 130 9.37 -22.50 -9.18
N PRO A 131 10.20 -23.21 -9.99
CA PRO A 131 11.38 -23.91 -9.47
C PRO A 131 12.54 -22.97 -9.11
N MET A 132 12.63 -21.82 -9.77
CA MET A 132 13.61 -20.77 -9.55
C MET A 132 12.87 -19.43 -9.36
N PRO A 133 12.17 -19.25 -8.23
CA PRO A 133 11.30 -18.11 -8.03
C PRO A 133 12.09 -16.81 -7.88
N ARG A 134 11.47 -15.72 -8.28
CA ARG A 134 11.94 -14.37 -7.96
C ARG A 134 11.71 -14.09 -6.48
N LEU A 135 12.71 -13.51 -5.81
CA LEU A 135 12.59 -12.97 -4.47
C LEU A 135 12.66 -11.44 -4.55
N LEU A 136 11.70 -10.77 -3.98
CA LEU A 136 11.67 -9.32 -3.81
C LEU A 136 11.60 -8.99 -2.34
N ALA A 137 12.47 -8.10 -1.87
CA ALA A 137 12.38 -7.58 -0.51
C ALA A 137 12.52 -6.06 -0.50
N GLU A 138 11.79 -5.43 0.39
CA GLU A 138 11.93 -4.03 0.74
C GLU A 138 12.39 -3.96 2.19
N LEU A 139 13.47 -3.25 2.45
CA LEU A 139 14.15 -3.16 3.73
C LEU A 139 14.13 -1.74 4.25
N ASP A 140 14.31 -1.61 5.56
CA ASP A 140 14.51 -0.33 6.23
C ASP A 140 13.38 0.66 5.87
N TYR A 141 12.11 0.20 6.04
CA TYR A 141 10.88 0.97 5.75
C TYR A 141 10.72 1.39 4.27
N GLY A 142 11.26 0.58 3.33
CA GLY A 142 11.17 0.83 1.89
C GLY A 142 12.35 1.61 1.29
N GLU A 143 13.34 2.01 2.10
CA GLU A 143 14.52 2.74 1.61
C GLU A 143 15.43 1.89 0.71
N ARG A 144 15.42 0.57 0.92
CA ARG A 144 16.27 -0.37 0.16
C ARG A 144 15.42 -1.46 -0.47
N ARG A 145 15.57 -1.62 -1.77
CA ARG A 145 14.95 -2.71 -2.53
C ARG A 145 15.99 -3.75 -2.91
N ILE A 146 15.68 -5.01 -2.64
CA ILE A 146 16.51 -6.18 -2.92
C ILE A 146 15.76 -7.08 -3.89
N GLU A 147 16.44 -7.49 -4.94
CA GLU A 147 15.88 -8.40 -5.93
C GLU A 147 16.86 -9.56 -6.19
N VAL A 148 16.35 -10.77 -6.09
CA VAL A 148 16.99 -11.98 -6.58
C VAL A 148 16.13 -12.51 -7.72
N ALA A 149 16.64 -12.42 -8.95
CA ALA A 149 15.89 -12.80 -10.14
C ALA A 149 15.52 -14.30 -10.15
N GLN A 150 16.41 -15.13 -9.63
CA GLN A 150 16.27 -16.59 -9.58
C GLN A 150 16.81 -17.09 -8.24
N ALA A 151 15.93 -17.37 -7.30
CA ALA A 151 16.29 -17.96 -6.03
C ALA A 151 16.21 -19.51 -6.12
N SER A 152 17.15 -20.20 -5.49
CA SER A 152 17.11 -21.63 -5.34
C SER A 152 16.33 -22.01 -4.08
N ARG A 153 15.44 -23.00 -4.19
CA ARG A 153 14.72 -23.56 -3.05
C ARG A 153 15.61 -24.47 -2.24
N THR A 154 15.54 -24.38 -0.92
CA THR A 154 16.20 -25.27 0.05
C THR A 154 15.14 -25.95 0.92
N GLU A 155 15.55 -26.85 1.83
CA GLU A 155 14.65 -27.47 2.80
C GLU A 155 14.02 -26.43 3.75
N GLU A 156 14.76 -25.37 4.09
CA GLU A 156 14.35 -24.35 5.05
C GLU A 156 13.78 -23.07 4.41
N GLY A 157 13.86 -22.94 3.07
CA GLY A 157 13.40 -21.74 2.39
C GLY A 157 14.05 -21.49 1.04
N TYR A 158 14.72 -20.33 0.87
CA TYR A 158 15.25 -19.88 -0.41
C TYR A 158 16.60 -19.19 -0.24
N VAL A 159 17.49 -19.38 -1.21
CA VAL A 159 18.80 -18.74 -1.27
C VAL A 159 19.08 -18.19 -2.66
N GLY A 160 19.86 -17.14 -2.75
CA GLY A 160 20.28 -16.56 -4.03
C GLY A 160 21.18 -15.36 -3.84
N SER A 161 21.44 -14.66 -4.94
CA SER A 161 22.21 -13.41 -4.93
C SER A 161 21.54 -12.36 -5.80
N THR A 162 21.72 -11.09 -5.45
CA THR A 162 21.34 -9.98 -6.32
C THR A 162 22.25 -9.92 -7.57
N ALA A 163 21.90 -9.08 -8.51
CA ALA A 163 22.74 -8.84 -9.70
C ALA A 163 24.15 -8.32 -9.34
N GLU A 164 24.27 -7.62 -8.22
CA GLU A 164 25.53 -7.10 -7.69
C GLU A 164 26.30 -8.13 -6.84
N GLY A 165 25.81 -9.37 -6.76
CA GLY A 165 26.46 -10.47 -6.02
C GLY A 165 26.22 -10.47 -4.52
N LEU A 166 25.27 -9.67 -4.01
CA LEU A 166 24.92 -9.67 -2.59
C LEU A 166 24.13 -10.94 -2.24
N ALA A 167 24.66 -11.72 -1.31
CA ALA A 167 24.01 -12.96 -0.87
C ALA A 167 22.70 -12.68 -0.12
N VAL A 168 21.65 -13.43 -0.46
CA VAL A 168 20.32 -13.34 0.13
C VAL A 168 19.85 -14.74 0.52
N SER A 169 19.34 -14.90 1.74
CA SER A 169 18.65 -16.10 2.17
C SER A 169 17.37 -15.78 2.91
N LEU A 170 16.33 -16.57 2.68
CA LEU A 170 15.06 -16.50 3.38
C LEU A 170 14.75 -17.86 3.97
N THR A 171 14.73 -17.95 5.29
CA THR A 171 14.25 -19.14 6.02
C THR A 171 12.81 -18.92 6.43
N THR A 172 11.95 -19.91 6.22
CA THR A 172 10.53 -19.88 6.58
C THR A 172 10.15 -21.13 7.37
N LYS A 173 9.37 -20.96 8.44
CA LYS A 173 8.86 -22.07 9.23
C LYS A 173 7.36 -21.95 9.41
N ARG A 174 6.63 -23.06 9.26
CA ARG A 174 5.18 -23.12 9.55
C ARG A 174 4.98 -23.25 11.05
N GLU A 175 4.95 -22.11 11.72
CA GLU A 175 4.74 -22.00 13.17
C GLU A 175 4.02 -20.70 13.48
N ALA A 176 3.28 -20.66 14.58
CA ALA A 176 2.60 -19.44 15.01
C ALA A 176 3.63 -18.34 15.31
N CYS A 177 3.45 -17.18 14.72
CA CYS A 177 4.36 -16.04 14.84
C CYS A 177 3.56 -14.78 15.17
N SER A 178 4.11 -13.94 16.07
CA SER A 178 3.61 -12.60 16.38
C SER A 178 4.70 -11.58 16.10
N ASP A 179 4.33 -10.45 15.50
CA ASP A 179 5.23 -9.33 15.21
C ASP A 179 5.56 -8.50 16.46
N GLY A 180 4.90 -8.80 17.59
CA GLY A 180 5.11 -8.10 18.86
C GLY A 180 4.50 -6.69 18.92
N MET A 181 3.97 -6.16 17.82
CA MET A 181 3.41 -4.81 17.70
C MET A 181 1.88 -4.82 17.55
N SER A 182 1.31 -5.93 17.12
CA SER A 182 -0.13 -6.10 16.93
C SER A 182 -0.61 -7.41 17.54
N ASP A 183 -1.92 -7.53 17.78
CA ASP A 183 -2.55 -8.79 18.20
C ASP A 183 -2.68 -9.79 17.05
N ILE A 184 -2.15 -9.46 15.87
CA ILE A 184 -2.23 -10.33 14.69
C ILE A 184 -1.27 -11.50 14.83
N ARG A 185 -1.81 -12.72 14.64
CA ARG A 185 -1.03 -13.94 14.57
C ARG A 185 -0.86 -14.38 13.13
N TYR A 186 0.36 -14.71 12.78
CA TYR A 186 0.74 -15.19 11.46
C TYR A 186 1.04 -16.69 11.51
N PRO A 187 0.74 -17.46 10.45
CA PRO A 187 0.92 -18.91 10.43
C PRO A 187 2.37 -19.34 10.13
N ALA A 188 3.28 -18.41 9.94
CA ALA A 188 4.68 -18.71 9.66
C ALA A 188 5.61 -17.67 10.28
N SER A 189 6.80 -18.10 10.70
CA SER A 189 7.94 -17.23 10.95
C SER A 189 8.79 -17.09 9.68
N ALA A 190 9.50 -15.95 9.58
CA ALA A 190 10.39 -15.65 8.47
C ALA A 190 11.67 -14.98 8.97
N THR A 191 12.80 -15.46 8.45
CA THR A 191 14.11 -14.84 8.70
C THR A 191 14.77 -14.56 7.37
N LEU A 192 14.94 -13.29 7.04
CA LEU A 192 15.60 -12.81 5.83
C LEU A 192 17.02 -12.35 6.19
N THR A 193 18.02 -12.85 5.48
CA THR A 193 19.42 -12.39 5.63
C THR A 193 19.90 -11.82 4.31
N VAL A 194 20.42 -10.61 4.33
CA VAL A 194 20.92 -9.88 3.16
C VAL A 194 22.30 -9.33 3.48
N GLY A 195 23.33 -9.82 2.77
CA GLY A 195 24.71 -9.37 2.96
C GLY A 195 25.21 -9.54 4.41
N GLY A 196 24.73 -10.57 5.10
CA GLY A 196 25.10 -10.85 6.50
C GLY A 196 24.21 -10.16 7.55
N ARG A 197 23.38 -9.19 7.17
CA ARG A 197 22.38 -8.57 8.08
C ARG A 197 21.11 -9.40 8.11
N THR A 198 20.61 -9.70 9.29
CA THR A 198 19.44 -10.55 9.50
C THR A 198 18.24 -9.72 9.94
N TYR A 199 17.10 -10.01 9.32
CA TYR A 199 15.80 -9.43 9.58
C TYR A 199 14.86 -10.57 10.02
N ARG A 200 14.21 -10.42 11.16
CA ARG A 200 13.28 -11.42 11.71
C ARG A 200 11.86 -10.89 11.68
N GLY A 201 10.90 -11.76 11.44
CA GLY A 201 9.51 -11.41 11.40
C GLY A 201 8.61 -12.59 11.11
N CYS A 202 7.41 -12.30 10.65
CA CYS A 202 6.36 -13.27 10.43
C CYS A 202 5.96 -13.33 8.95
N GLY A 203 5.14 -14.31 8.58
CA GLY A 203 4.69 -14.42 7.21
C GLY A 203 3.50 -15.34 7.02
N ARG A 204 3.12 -15.49 5.76
CA ARG A 204 2.04 -16.38 5.32
C ARG A 204 2.39 -17.00 3.99
N PHE A 205 2.16 -18.30 3.87
CA PHE A 205 2.10 -18.97 2.58
C PHE A 205 0.79 -18.57 1.88
N LEU A 206 0.85 -18.17 0.62
CA LEU A 206 -0.27 -17.61 -0.15
C LEU A 206 -0.93 -18.64 -1.07
N THR A 207 -0.27 -19.78 -1.26
CA THR A 207 -0.80 -20.97 -1.94
C THR A 207 -1.01 -22.05 -0.90
N GLU A 208 -2.16 -22.69 -0.93
CA GLU A 208 -2.41 -23.94 -0.22
C GLU A 208 -1.68 -25.10 -0.87
#